data_0b7b6b2d3236050897e33b0b09edef82
#
_entry.id   0b7b6b2d3236050897e33b0b09edef82
#
_cell.length_a   1.000
_cell.length_b   1.000
_cell.length_c   1.000
_cell.angle_alpha   90.00
_cell.angle_beta   90.00
_cell.angle_gamma   90.00
#
_symmetry.space_group_name_H-M   'P 1'
#
loop_
_entity.id
_entity.type
_entity.pdbx_description
1 polymer ?
#
loop_
_entity_poly.entity_id
_entity_poly.type
_entity_poly.pdbx_seq_one_letter_code
_entity_poly.pdbx_strand_id
1 'polypeptide(L)'
;LKGVQFIKKHEKYLVVMVFGAVKSGKSSLGNFFAGKYFVDSDIKTEYLNREKPLFVSEESGRNTGGLSTDINGRTWFTEGPTDTTGAIQYFTLSGLRWIDSPGTGALEKEGDTVNMEDMVNEYIPYADLCIFLLNSSEPGLLEDMKYMEKLSREGQESLVVITKSDIVEDD
;
A
#
# COMPACT_ATOMS: atom_id res chain seq x y z
N LEU A 1 20.53 -8.79 4.23
CA LEU A 1 19.86 -9.86 5.01
C LEU A 1 18.35 -9.70 5.07
N LYS A 2 17.80 -8.47 5.21
CA LYS A 2 16.34 -8.21 5.23
C LYS A 2 15.68 -8.53 3.87
N GLY A 3 16.30 -8.15 2.75
CA GLY A 3 15.78 -8.49 1.42
C GLY A 3 15.67 -9.99 1.18
N VAL A 4 16.62 -10.80 1.65
CA VAL A 4 16.56 -12.27 1.53
C VAL A 4 15.40 -12.84 2.37
N GLN A 5 15.14 -12.29 3.55
CA GLN A 5 14.01 -12.68 4.38
C GLN A 5 12.68 -12.29 3.71
N PHE A 6 12.63 -11.11 3.10
CA PHE A 6 11.49 -10.65 2.33
C PHE A 6 11.19 -11.61 1.17
N ILE A 7 12.17 -11.96 0.33
CA ILE A 7 11.99 -12.91 -0.78
C ILE A 7 11.39 -14.22 -0.26
N LYS A 8 12.01 -14.84 0.74
CA LYS A 8 11.52 -16.12 1.30
C LYS A 8 10.08 -16.05 1.80
N LYS A 9 9.70 -14.91 2.37
CA LYS A 9 8.36 -14.71 2.92
C LYS A 9 7.30 -14.55 1.82
N HIS A 10 7.69 -14.03 0.67
CA HIS A 10 6.77 -13.61 -0.39
C HIS A 10 6.90 -14.43 -1.70
N GLU A 11 7.88 -15.32 -1.83
CA GLU A 11 8.22 -16.06 -3.06
C GLU A 11 7.08 -16.86 -3.71
N LYS A 12 6.02 -17.16 -2.95
CA LYS A 12 4.85 -17.91 -3.43
C LYS A 12 3.74 -17.03 -4.00
N TYR A 13 3.92 -15.72 -3.99
CA TYR A 13 2.91 -14.75 -4.32
C TYR A 13 3.38 -13.82 -5.44
N LEU A 14 2.45 -13.37 -6.25
CA LEU A 14 2.65 -12.18 -7.08
C LEU A 14 2.66 -10.97 -6.15
N VAL A 15 3.80 -10.32 -6.02
CA VAL A 15 3.98 -9.21 -5.08
C VAL A 15 3.73 -7.87 -5.78
N VAL A 16 2.67 -7.19 -5.38
CA VAL A 16 2.38 -5.82 -5.77
C VAL A 16 2.68 -4.89 -4.59
N MET A 17 3.56 -3.94 -4.78
CA MET A 17 3.93 -2.98 -3.76
C MET A 17 3.42 -1.60 -4.11
N VAL A 18 2.69 -0.96 -3.18
CA VAL A 18 2.08 0.35 -3.38
C VAL A 18 2.76 1.39 -2.51
N PHE A 19 3.14 2.50 -3.11
CA PHE A 19 3.77 3.61 -2.41
C PHE A 19 3.37 4.96 -3.02
N GLY A 20 3.78 6.03 -2.38
CA GLY A 20 3.41 7.41 -2.69
C GLY A 20 3.27 8.25 -1.43
N ALA A 21 3.02 9.53 -1.57
CA ALA A 21 2.90 10.49 -0.47
C ALA A 21 1.85 10.07 0.57
N VAL A 22 1.96 10.61 1.77
CA VAL A 22 0.89 10.54 2.78
C VAL A 22 -0.41 11.05 2.16
N LYS A 23 -1.53 10.36 2.41
CA LYS A 23 -2.86 10.69 1.86
C LYS A 23 -3.00 10.53 0.33
N SER A 24 -2.09 9.89 -0.36
CA SER A 24 -2.24 9.60 -1.79
C SER A 24 -3.27 8.51 -2.11
N GLY A 25 -3.86 7.86 -1.10
CA GLY A 25 -4.92 6.85 -1.30
C GLY A 25 -4.43 5.40 -1.34
N LYS A 26 -3.20 5.09 -0.91
CA LYS A 26 -2.63 3.74 -0.92
C LYS A 26 -3.52 2.70 -0.24
N SER A 27 -3.86 2.95 1.03
CA SER A 27 -4.70 2.05 1.83
C SER A 27 -6.12 1.92 1.26
N SER A 28 -6.69 3.02 0.74
CA SER A 28 -8.02 3.01 0.10
C SER A 28 -8.01 2.19 -1.18
N LEU A 29 -6.96 2.31 -2.00
CA LEU A 29 -6.81 1.51 -3.21
C LEU A 29 -6.66 0.02 -2.87
N GLY A 30 -5.84 -0.31 -1.87
CA GLY A 30 -5.71 -1.69 -1.38
C GLY A 30 -7.04 -2.25 -0.88
N ASN A 31 -7.78 -1.49 -0.09
CA ASN A 31 -9.10 -1.87 0.40
C ASN A 31 -10.13 -2.07 -0.75
N PHE A 32 -10.04 -1.26 -1.81
CA PHE A 32 -10.87 -1.44 -3.00
C PHE A 32 -10.58 -2.80 -3.66
N PHE A 33 -9.32 -3.12 -3.91
CA PHE A 33 -8.95 -4.43 -4.49
C PHE A 33 -9.25 -5.60 -3.55
N ALA A 34 -9.20 -5.38 -2.25
CA ALA A 34 -9.63 -6.37 -1.26
C ALA A 34 -11.15 -6.53 -1.16
N GLY A 35 -11.94 -5.68 -1.85
CA GLY A 35 -13.41 -5.79 -1.94
C GLY A 35 -14.21 -5.06 -0.87
N LYS A 36 -13.58 -4.13 -0.14
CA LYS A 36 -14.26 -3.37 0.94
C LYS A 36 -15.50 -2.62 0.45
N TYR A 37 -15.45 -2.06 -0.75
CA TYR A 37 -16.46 -1.12 -1.26
C TYR A 37 -17.47 -1.76 -2.23
N PHE A 38 -17.44 -3.08 -2.43
CA PHE A 38 -18.44 -3.75 -3.25
C PHE A 38 -19.80 -3.74 -2.55
N VAL A 39 -20.69 -2.93 -3.09
CA VAL A 39 -22.05 -2.70 -2.54
C VAL A 39 -23.10 -3.50 -3.30
N ASP A 40 -22.83 -3.90 -4.54
CA ASP A 40 -23.75 -4.64 -5.38
C ASP A 40 -23.96 -6.06 -4.83
N SER A 41 -25.24 -6.44 -4.68
CA SER A 41 -25.63 -7.71 -4.07
C SER A 41 -25.11 -8.92 -4.87
N ASP A 42 -25.09 -8.82 -6.19
CA ASP A 42 -24.70 -9.94 -7.07
C ASP A 42 -23.18 -10.12 -7.07
N ILE A 43 -22.44 -9.04 -7.22
CA ILE A 43 -20.97 -9.03 -7.10
C ILE A 43 -20.57 -9.44 -5.69
N LYS A 44 -21.28 -8.94 -4.67
CA LYS A 44 -21.00 -9.28 -3.28
C LYS A 44 -21.20 -10.77 -2.99
N THR A 45 -22.24 -11.39 -3.55
CA THR A 45 -22.49 -12.83 -3.35
C THR A 45 -21.42 -13.65 -4.03
N GLU A 46 -21.03 -13.33 -5.25
CA GLU A 46 -19.94 -14.00 -5.97
C GLU A 46 -18.59 -13.78 -5.24
N TYR A 47 -18.34 -12.58 -4.74
CA TYR A 47 -17.13 -12.25 -4.00
C TYR A 47 -17.05 -12.95 -2.64
N LEU A 48 -18.16 -13.08 -1.91
CA LEU A 48 -18.22 -13.78 -0.63
C LEU A 48 -18.01 -15.29 -0.75
N ASN A 49 -18.27 -15.85 -1.93
CA ASN A 49 -18.02 -17.27 -2.23
C ASN A 49 -16.54 -17.54 -2.65
N ARG A 50 -15.74 -16.49 -2.84
CA ARG A 50 -14.31 -16.59 -3.15
C ARG A 50 -13.47 -16.61 -1.87
N GLU A 51 -12.18 -16.84 -2.06
CA GLU A 51 -11.20 -16.71 -1.00
C GLU A 51 -11.25 -15.30 -0.39
N LYS A 52 -11.29 -15.22 0.94
CA LYS A 52 -11.29 -13.93 1.65
C LYS A 52 -9.88 -13.37 1.76
N PRO A 53 -9.70 -12.04 1.63
CA PRO A 53 -8.41 -11.44 1.83
C PRO A 53 -7.93 -11.64 3.28
N LEU A 54 -6.69 -12.10 3.42
CA LEU A 54 -6.02 -12.23 4.71
C LEU A 54 -5.12 -11.04 4.94
N PHE A 55 -5.48 -10.17 5.87
CA PHE A 55 -4.71 -8.99 6.24
C PHE A 55 -3.70 -9.28 7.34
N VAL A 56 -2.49 -8.75 7.19
CA VAL A 56 -1.40 -8.85 8.16
C VAL A 56 -0.70 -7.50 8.27
N SER A 57 -0.40 -7.09 9.50
CA SER A 57 0.50 -5.97 9.78
C SER A 57 1.79 -6.52 10.38
N GLU A 58 2.93 -6.06 9.87
CA GLU A 58 4.22 -6.35 10.51
C GLU A 58 4.34 -5.43 11.73
N GLU A 59 4.27 -6.01 12.91
CA GLU A 59 4.37 -5.26 14.14
C GLU A 59 5.74 -4.56 14.22
N SER A 60 5.71 -3.23 14.17
CA SER A 60 6.69 -2.43 14.88
C SER A 60 6.22 -2.40 16.34
N GLY A 61 7.05 -2.74 17.29
CA GLY A 61 6.70 -2.93 18.71
C GLY A 61 5.91 -1.82 19.43
N ARG A 62 5.13 -1.05 18.73
CA ARG A 62 4.13 -0.06 19.15
C ARG A 62 2.92 -0.14 18.24
N ASN A 63 1.73 -0.15 18.83
CA ASN A 63 0.42 -0.08 18.18
C ASN A 63 0.24 1.19 17.32
N THR A 64 0.90 1.29 16.20
CA THR A 64 0.64 2.32 15.21
C THR A 64 -0.24 1.74 14.13
N GLY A 65 -1.50 1.63 14.45
CA GLY A 65 -2.69 1.38 13.71
C GLY A 65 -2.58 1.16 12.21
N GLY A 66 -2.28 -0.06 11.80
CA GLY A 66 -2.27 -0.42 10.40
C GLY A 66 -3.58 -1.04 9.92
N LEU A 67 -4.29 -1.75 10.79
CA LEU A 67 -5.50 -2.49 10.45
C LEU A 67 -6.68 -2.08 11.32
N SER A 68 -7.85 -2.01 10.72
CA SER A 68 -9.13 -1.75 11.39
C SER A 68 -10.11 -2.88 11.12
N THR A 69 -11.06 -3.06 12.03
CA THR A 69 -12.13 -4.06 11.88
C THR A 69 -13.47 -3.36 11.73
N ASP A 70 -14.24 -3.75 10.72
CA ASP A 70 -15.58 -3.23 10.50
C ASP A 70 -16.62 -3.87 11.43
N ILE A 71 -17.86 -3.37 11.39
CA ILE A 71 -18.98 -3.87 12.20
C ILE A 71 -19.33 -5.35 11.92
N ASN A 72 -18.87 -5.90 10.80
CA ASN A 72 -19.07 -7.30 10.43
C ASN A 72 -17.88 -8.19 10.82
N GLY A 73 -16.90 -7.65 11.55
CA GLY A 73 -15.69 -8.35 11.96
C GLY A 73 -14.67 -8.57 10.85
N ARG A 74 -14.78 -7.85 9.72
CA ARG A 74 -13.82 -7.94 8.62
C ARG A 74 -12.68 -6.94 8.81
N THR A 75 -11.47 -7.38 8.50
CA THR A 75 -10.26 -6.57 8.64
C THR A 75 -9.94 -5.83 7.34
N TRP A 76 -9.50 -4.59 7.46
CA TRP A 76 -9.13 -3.67 6.38
C TRP A 76 -7.90 -2.86 6.75
N PHE A 77 -7.21 -2.29 5.76
CA PHE A 77 -6.25 -1.22 6.02
C PHE A 77 -6.96 -0.03 6.63
N THR A 78 -6.36 0.56 7.67
CA THR A 78 -6.91 1.78 8.28
C THR A 78 -6.78 2.94 7.30
N GLU A 79 -7.88 3.65 7.09
CA GLU A 79 -7.95 4.86 6.29
C GLU A 79 -8.18 6.06 7.21
N GLY A 80 -7.47 7.14 6.99
CA GLY A 80 -7.62 8.33 7.84
C GLY A 80 -6.86 9.55 7.34
N PRO A 81 -7.17 10.72 7.92
CA PRO A 81 -6.55 11.99 7.55
C PRO A 81 -5.12 12.15 8.08
N THR A 82 -4.68 11.28 8.97
CA THR A 82 -3.34 11.28 9.55
C THR A 82 -2.52 10.13 8.99
N ASP A 83 -1.20 10.22 9.13
CA ASP A 83 -0.28 9.14 8.80
C ASP A 83 -0.57 7.93 9.70
N THR A 84 -1.24 6.95 9.12
CA THR A 84 -1.72 5.76 9.85
C THR A 84 -0.83 4.55 9.66
N THR A 85 0.08 4.59 8.68
CA THR A 85 0.89 3.44 8.29
C THR A 85 2.33 3.65 8.73
N GLY A 86 2.66 3.27 9.95
CA GLY A 86 4.04 3.27 10.52
C GLY A 86 4.77 1.93 10.35
N ALA A 87 4.14 0.94 9.70
CA ALA A 87 4.69 -0.39 9.45
C ALA A 87 4.27 -0.90 8.08
N ILE A 88 5.00 -1.86 7.53
CA ILE A 88 4.56 -2.57 6.32
C ILE A 88 3.35 -3.42 6.69
N GLN A 89 2.29 -3.26 5.92
CA GLN A 89 1.10 -4.08 6.03
C GLN A 89 0.71 -4.65 4.66
N TYR A 90 0.06 -5.79 4.64
CA TYR A 90 -0.32 -6.42 3.39
C TYR A 90 -1.60 -7.24 3.53
N PHE A 91 -2.25 -7.52 2.42
CA PHE A 91 -3.21 -8.61 2.33
C PHE A 91 -2.78 -9.63 1.27
N THR A 92 -3.27 -10.85 1.45
CA THR A 92 -3.12 -11.94 0.48
C THR A 92 -4.49 -12.36 -0.01
N LEU A 93 -4.64 -12.49 -1.32
CA LEU A 93 -5.86 -12.92 -1.98
C LEU A 93 -5.52 -13.66 -3.27
N SER A 94 -5.93 -14.92 -3.40
CA SER A 94 -5.81 -15.72 -4.63
C SER A 94 -4.41 -15.68 -5.27
N GLY A 95 -3.37 -15.84 -4.46
CA GLY A 95 -1.97 -15.83 -4.92
C GLY A 95 -1.37 -14.44 -5.13
N LEU A 96 -2.16 -13.36 -5.02
CA LEU A 96 -1.69 -11.98 -4.98
C LEU A 96 -1.31 -11.60 -3.55
N ARG A 97 -0.21 -10.89 -3.37
CA ARG A 97 0.15 -10.18 -2.16
C ARG A 97 0.27 -8.69 -2.44
N TRP A 98 -0.67 -7.95 -1.89
CA TRP A 98 -0.70 -6.50 -1.97
C TRP A 98 -0.06 -5.90 -0.74
N ILE A 99 1.02 -5.14 -0.91
CA ILE A 99 1.77 -4.51 0.17
C ILE A 99 1.48 -3.02 0.18
N ASP A 100 0.93 -2.54 1.29
CA ASP A 100 0.72 -1.12 1.59
C ASP A 100 1.89 -0.60 2.41
N SER A 101 2.54 0.43 1.91
CA SER A 101 3.76 0.98 2.51
C SER A 101 3.48 2.26 3.29
N PRO A 102 4.37 2.63 4.22
CA PRO A 102 4.39 3.97 4.78
C PRO A 102 4.43 5.04 3.68
N GLY A 103 3.83 6.21 3.93
CA GLY A 103 3.81 7.31 2.96
C GLY A 103 5.17 7.99 2.83
N THR A 104 5.50 8.44 1.60
CA THR A 104 6.63 9.38 1.40
C THR A 104 6.33 10.68 2.13
N GLY A 105 7.32 11.26 2.81
CA GLY A 105 7.13 12.48 3.60
C GLY A 105 6.42 12.25 4.95
N ALA A 106 6.17 11.01 5.34
CA ALA A 106 5.80 10.68 6.70
C ALA A 106 6.95 11.12 7.64
N LEU A 107 6.62 11.90 8.66
CA LEU A 107 7.60 12.24 9.68
C LEU A 107 8.01 10.94 10.39
N GLU A 108 9.30 10.60 10.30
CA GLU A 108 9.87 9.49 11.05
C GLU A 108 9.59 9.70 12.54
N LYS A 109 8.80 8.82 13.11
CA LYS A 109 8.57 8.81 14.54
C LYS A 109 9.62 7.91 15.18
N GLU A 110 10.14 8.33 16.31
CA GLU A 110 11.07 7.52 17.10
C GLU A 110 10.44 6.16 17.39
N GLY A 111 10.97 5.12 16.75
CA GLY A 111 10.47 3.74 16.84
C GLY A 111 9.80 3.20 15.56
N ASP A 112 9.75 3.95 14.46
CA ASP A 112 9.37 3.42 13.16
C ASP A 112 10.38 2.36 12.72
N THR A 113 9.87 1.19 12.32
CA THR A 113 10.74 0.04 11.97
C THR A 113 11.21 0.07 10.52
N VAL A 114 10.54 0.81 9.68
CA VAL A 114 10.83 0.92 8.26
C VAL A 114 10.57 2.35 7.80
N ASN A 115 11.61 3.00 7.34
CA ASN A 115 11.45 4.24 6.60
C ASN A 115 11.31 3.97 5.10
N MET A 116 10.84 4.95 4.35
CA MET A 116 10.60 4.79 2.91
C MET A 116 11.89 4.51 2.15
N GLU A 117 13.00 5.12 2.55
CA GLU A 117 14.29 4.94 1.90
C GLU A 117 14.81 3.51 2.08
N ASP A 118 14.71 2.94 3.28
CA ASP A 118 15.04 1.54 3.54
C ASP A 118 14.18 0.61 2.70
N MET A 119 12.90 0.92 2.56
CA MET A 119 11.97 0.11 1.79
C MET A 119 12.28 0.14 0.28
N VAL A 120 12.58 1.31 -0.27
CA VAL A 120 13.00 1.46 -1.66
C VAL A 120 14.28 0.67 -1.92
N ASN A 121 15.22 0.72 -1.00
CA ASN A 121 16.51 0.05 -1.16
C ASN A 121 16.43 -1.48 -0.98
N GLU A 122 15.60 -1.94 -0.05
CA GLU A 122 15.61 -3.33 0.39
C GLU A 122 14.47 -4.18 -0.18
N TYR A 123 13.31 -3.61 -0.51
CA TYR A 123 12.12 -4.39 -0.84
C TYR A 123 11.60 -4.18 -2.27
N ILE A 124 11.64 -2.97 -2.78
CA ILE A 124 11.12 -2.67 -4.12
C ILE A 124 11.79 -3.53 -5.22
N PRO A 125 13.11 -3.80 -5.19
CA PRO A 125 13.74 -4.64 -6.21
C PRO A 125 13.19 -6.07 -6.30
N TYR A 126 12.43 -6.50 -5.30
CA TYR A 126 11.86 -7.85 -5.22
C TYR A 126 10.34 -7.87 -5.41
N ALA A 127 9.71 -6.74 -5.69
CA ALA A 127 8.31 -6.68 -6.08
C ALA A 127 8.18 -7.04 -7.57
N ASP A 128 7.11 -7.75 -7.92
CA ASP A 128 6.79 -8.05 -9.32
C ASP A 128 6.21 -6.82 -10.02
N LEU A 129 5.49 -5.97 -9.28
CA LEU A 129 4.95 -4.71 -9.75
C LEU A 129 4.98 -3.67 -8.64
N CYS A 130 5.43 -2.46 -8.97
CA CYS A 130 5.32 -1.29 -8.12
C CYS A 130 4.22 -0.36 -8.62
N ILE A 131 3.32 0.08 -7.74
CA ILE A 131 2.30 1.09 -8.05
C ILE A 131 2.64 2.35 -7.29
N PHE A 132 2.88 3.42 -8.01
CA PHE A 132 3.18 4.72 -7.45
C PHE A 132 1.96 5.65 -7.55
N LEU A 133 1.45 6.10 -6.39
CA LEU A 133 0.28 6.96 -6.32
C LEU A 133 0.68 8.41 -6.19
N LEU A 134 0.26 9.23 -7.15
CA LEU A 134 0.37 10.68 -7.14
C LEU A 134 -0.98 11.29 -6.79
N ASN A 135 -1.01 12.16 -5.77
CA ASN A 135 -2.19 12.96 -5.47
C ASN A 135 -2.32 14.12 -6.49
N SER A 136 -3.44 14.22 -7.19
CA SER A 136 -3.66 15.28 -8.19
C SER A 136 -3.64 16.69 -7.60
N SER A 137 -4.02 16.84 -6.33
CA SER A 137 -4.01 18.14 -5.62
C SER A 137 -2.60 18.61 -5.23
N GLU A 138 -1.64 17.68 -5.17
CA GLU A 138 -0.24 17.96 -4.82
C GLU A 138 0.69 17.16 -5.73
N PRO A 139 0.62 17.36 -7.07
CA PRO A 139 1.41 16.60 -8.00
C PRO A 139 2.89 17.01 -7.93
N GLY A 140 3.76 16.01 -7.94
CA GLY A 140 5.18 16.26 -8.24
C GLY A 140 5.99 16.81 -7.07
N LEU A 141 5.72 16.36 -5.85
CA LEU A 141 6.69 16.57 -4.78
C LEU A 141 8.06 16.08 -5.23
N LEU A 142 9.10 16.86 -4.95
CA LEU A 142 10.47 16.56 -5.38
C LEU A 142 10.90 15.15 -4.95
N GLU A 143 10.44 14.70 -3.81
CA GLU A 143 10.69 13.36 -3.29
C GLU A 143 10.03 12.27 -4.14
N ASP A 144 8.80 12.48 -4.57
CA ASP A 144 8.09 11.55 -5.44
C ASP A 144 8.84 11.35 -6.76
N MET A 145 9.35 12.44 -7.34
CA MET A 145 10.13 12.39 -8.57
C MET A 145 11.44 11.61 -8.39
N LYS A 146 12.12 11.77 -7.27
CA LYS A 146 13.36 11.02 -6.96
C LYS A 146 13.10 9.51 -6.88
N TYR A 147 12.01 9.10 -6.25
CA TYR A 147 11.65 7.68 -6.15
C TYR A 147 11.26 7.09 -7.51
N MET A 148 10.50 7.84 -8.32
CA MET A 148 10.15 7.41 -9.69
C MET A 148 11.39 7.26 -10.57
N GLU A 149 12.33 8.21 -10.50
CA GLU A 149 13.60 8.14 -11.23
C GLU A 149 14.42 6.92 -10.81
N LYS A 150 14.47 6.62 -9.52
CA LYS A 150 15.17 5.46 -9.00
C LYS A 150 14.56 4.14 -9.51
N LEU A 151 13.23 3.99 -9.44
CA LEU A 151 12.54 2.81 -9.97
C LEU A 151 12.84 2.61 -11.46
N SER A 152 12.79 3.70 -12.23
CA SER A 152 13.08 3.65 -13.66
C SER A 152 14.52 3.22 -13.93
N ARG A 153 15.49 3.70 -13.15
CA ARG A 153 16.92 3.34 -13.29
C ARG A 153 17.17 1.87 -12.94
N GLU A 154 16.47 1.33 -11.99
CA GLU A 154 16.60 -0.07 -11.56
C GLU A 154 15.86 -1.04 -12.49
N GLY A 155 15.16 -0.53 -13.50
CA GLY A 155 14.39 -1.38 -14.44
C GLY A 155 13.20 -2.06 -13.80
N GLN A 156 12.70 -1.53 -12.68
CA GLN A 156 11.57 -2.09 -11.97
C GLN A 156 10.26 -1.84 -12.72
N GLU A 157 9.47 -2.88 -12.93
CA GLU A 157 8.11 -2.74 -13.49
C GLU A 157 7.28 -1.84 -12.57
N SER A 158 6.81 -0.72 -13.11
CA SER A 158 6.11 0.28 -12.32
C SER A 158 4.93 0.89 -13.07
N LEU A 159 3.86 1.17 -12.32
CA LEU A 159 2.66 1.85 -12.77
C LEU A 159 2.49 3.14 -11.96
N VAL A 160 2.37 4.25 -12.63
CA VAL A 160 2.03 5.54 -12.00
C VAL A 160 0.54 5.77 -12.11
N VAL A 161 -0.11 6.02 -10.99
CA VAL A 161 -1.55 6.25 -10.90
C VAL A 161 -1.80 7.61 -10.26
N ILE A 162 -2.55 8.46 -10.95
CA ILE A 162 -2.98 9.75 -10.41
C ILE A 162 -4.31 9.54 -9.68
N THR A 163 -4.32 9.87 -8.40
CA THR A 163 -5.49 9.74 -7.53
C THR A 163 -6.15 11.09 -7.29
N LYS A 164 -7.42 11.08 -6.85
CA LYS A 164 -8.22 12.28 -6.55
C LYS A 164 -8.38 13.22 -7.76
N SER A 165 -8.35 12.68 -8.97
CA SER A 165 -8.55 13.43 -10.21
C SER A 165 -10.00 13.89 -10.41
N ASP A 166 -10.91 13.42 -9.58
CA ASP A 166 -12.33 13.83 -9.50
C ASP A 166 -12.54 15.09 -8.67
N ILE A 167 -11.54 15.53 -7.91
CA ILE A 167 -11.56 16.80 -7.20
C ILE A 167 -11.16 17.89 -8.19
N VAL A 168 -12.09 18.29 -9.06
CA VAL A 168 -11.96 19.48 -9.90
C VAL A 168 -12.41 20.65 -9.03
N GLU A 169 -11.51 21.56 -8.70
CA GLU A 169 -11.92 22.87 -8.21
C GLU A 169 -12.55 23.59 -9.40
N ASP A 170 -13.87 23.81 -9.35
CA ASP A 170 -14.54 24.72 -10.27
C ASP A 170 -14.01 26.14 -9.97
N ASP A 171 -13.16 26.66 -10.86
CA ASP A 171 -12.72 28.06 -10.87
C ASP A 171 -13.86 29.01 -11.27
#